data_cb6850f3ffc0df3b5946d0d5339996ad
#
_entry.id   cb6850f3ffc0df3b5946d0d5339996ad
#
_cell.length_a   1.000
_cell.length_b   1.000
_cell.length_c   1.000
_cell.angle_alpha   90.00
_cell.angle_beta   90.00
_cell.angle_gamma   90.00
#
_symmetry.space_group_name_H-M   'P 1'
#
loop_
_entity.id
_entity.type
_entity.pdbx_description
1 polymer ?
#
loop_
_entity_poly.entity_id
_entity_poly.type
_entity_poly.pdbx_seq_one_letter_code
_entity_poly.pdbx_strand_id
1 'polypeptide(L)'
;CIERSVLIPFSDDITFFYGNTGVGKTTLFNLINYVLGQELIRTQTIYEEVKGVCIDAFVCGQRLQIERKISSNMITVKDERDVFSFLAKGDSTSRVTFSDYLYKLAGLKPIEMLRGKSSKAVRVSFANFMWFAYLRQDELDNTLFYLGEQNGNFKKYASNYVMRVFLNESKEIEKEIVQEINKI
;
A
#
# COMPACT_ATOMS: atom_id res chain seq x y z
N CYS A 1 8.16 -19.82 24.88
CA CYS A 1 8.24 -18.37 24.55
C CYS A 1 6.90 -17.74 24.90
N ILE A 2 6.88 -16.75 25.77
CA ILE A 2 5.69 -15.96 26.05
C ILE A 2 5.54 -15.01 24.86
N GLU A 3 4.48 -15.17 24.06
CA GLU A 3 4.14 -14.21 23.02
C GLU A 3 3.70 -12.90 23.70
N ARG A 4 4.48 -11.86 23.52
CA ARG A 4 4.13 -10.52 23.98
C ARG A 4 3.53 -9.74 22.82
N SER A 5 2.34 -9.18 23.02
CA SER A 5 1.76 -8.19 22.14
C SER A 5 1.98 -6.80 22.71
N VAL A 6 2.32 -5.85 21.86
CA VAL A 6 2.41 -4.43 22.20
C VAL A 6 1.30 -3.71 21.46
N LEU A 7 0.40 -3.06 22.20
CA LEU A 7 -0.66 -2.23 21.63
C LEU A 7 -0.18 -0.78 21.60
N ILE A 8 -0.26 -0.15 20.46
CA ILE A 8 0.11 1.26 20.24
C ILE A 8 -1.14 2.00 19.76
N PRO A 9 -1.77 2.80 20.62
CA PRO A 9 -2.93 3.56 20.23
C PRO A 9 -2.52 4.78 19.38
N PHE A 10 -3.35 5.09 18.38
CA PHE A 10 -3.29 6.32 17.61
C PHE A 10 -4.46 7.21 18.00
N SER A 11 -4.25 8.53 18.03
CA SER A 11 -5.33 9.50 18.21
C SER A 11 -6.10 9.68 16.90
N ASP A 12 -7.32 10.19 17.00
CA ASP A 12 -8.17 10.45 15.82
C ASP A 12 -7.63 11.58 14.94
N ASP A 13 -6.88 12.52 15.53
CA ASP A 13 -6.31 13.66 14.81
C ASP A 13 -4.83 13.44 14.47
N ILE A 14 -3.94 13.71 15.44
CA ILE A 14 -2.48 13.68 15.24
C ILE A 14 -1.82 12.87 16.36
N THR A 15 -0.96 11.95 15.99
CA THR A 15 -0.12 11.19 16.93
C THR A 15 1.35 11.51 16.67
N PHE A 16 2.07 11.94 17.71
CA PHE A 16 3.50 12.18 17.65
C PHE A 16 4.28 11.06 18.32
N PHE A 17 5.24 10.50 17.61
CA PHE A 17 6.21 9.56 18.15
C PHE A 17 7.55 10.26 18.36
N TYR A 18 7.98 10.39 19.60
CA TYR A 18 9.27 10.98 19.95
C TYR A 18 10.14 9.99 20.73
N GLY A 19 11.43 10.23 20.74
CA GLY A 19 12.41 9.39 21.45
C GLY A 19 13.76 9.41 20.76
N ASN A 20 14.75 8.82 21.40
CA ASN A 20 16.13 8.76 20.90
C ASN A 20 16.23 8.02 19.57
N THR A 21 17.33 8.23 18.86
CA THR A 21 17.65 7.47 17.65
C THR A 21 17.77 5.96 18.00
N GLY A 22 17.27 5.09 17.14
CA GLY A 22 17.39 3.64 17.33
C GLY A 22 16.29 2.98 18.17
N VAL A 23 15.35 3.72 18.76
CA VAL A 23 14.26 3.13 19.58
C VAL A 23 13.10 2.51 18.79
N GLY A 24 13.23 2.38 17.47
CA GLY A 24 12.25 1.64 16.67
C GLY A 24 11.12 2.48 16.03
N LYS A 25 11.16 3.83 16.08
CA LYS A 25 10.13 4.68 15.46
C LYS A 25 9.92 4.37 13.98
N THR A 26 11.00 4.36 13.19
CA THR A 26 10.94 4.02 11.77
C THR A 26 10.51 2.57 11.54
N THR A 27 10.91 1.66 12.42
CA THR A 27 10.49 0.26 12.38
C THR A 27 8.98 0.12 12.52
N LEU A 28 8.37 0.87 13.44
CA LEU A 28 6.92 0.89 13.62
C LEU A 28 6.19 1.28 12.32
N PHE A 29 6.61 2.37 11.67
CA PHE A 29 6.00 2.82 10.42
C PHE A 29 6.24 1.83 9.27
N ASN A 30 7.41 1.19 9.21
CA ASN A 30 7.67 0.13 8.23
C ASN A 30 6.77 -1.09 8.46
N LEU A 31 6.46 -1.44 9.70
CA LEU A 31 5.52 -2.51 10.03
C LEU A 31 4.07 -2.15 9.65
N ILE A 32 3.66 -0.90 9.85
CA ILE A 32 2.34 -0.41 9.39
C ILE A 32 2.26 -0.51 7.87
N ASN A 33 3.26 -0.04 7.14
CA ASN A 33 3.29 -0.16 5.69
C ASN A 33 3.27 -1.63 5.24
N TYR A 34 3.98 -2.50 5.95
CA TYR A 34 4.01 -3.92 5.65
C TYR A 34 2.63 -4.57 5.75
N VAL A 35 1.88 -4.32 6.82
CA VAL A 35 0.54 -4.91 6.97
C VAL A 35 -0.44 -4.36 5.93
N LEU A 36 -0.22 -3.14 5.43
CA LEU A 36 -0.98 -2.52 4.34
C LEU A 36 -0.54 -2.96 2.93
N GLY A 37 0.28 -4.01 2.81
CA GLY A 37 0.63 -4.63 1.53
C GLY A 37 1.98 -4.25 0.96
N GLN A 38 2.75 -3.36 1.60
CA GLN A 38 4.11 -3.01 1.19
C GLN A 38 5.12 -4.13 1.48
N GLU A 39 6.32 -3.97 0.96
CA GLU A 39 7.44 -4.83 1.31
C GLU A 39 8.01 -4.47 2.68
N LEU A 40 8.37 -5.49 3.43
CA LEU A 40 9.02 -5.30 4.71
C LEU A 40 10.50 -4.97 4.52
N ILE A 41 10.93 -3.87 5.09
CA ILE A 41 12.36 -3.59 5.24
C ILE A 41 12.85 -4.48 6.39
N ARG A 42 13.53 -5.56 6.04
CA ARG A 42 13.96 -6.58 6.99
C ARG A 42 15.18 -6.10 7.76
N THR A 43 15.08 -6.07 9.07
CA THR A 43 16.21 -5.99 9.99
C THR A 43 16.31 -7.30 10.75
N GLN A 44 17.47 -7.61 11.30
CA GLN A 44 17.68 -8.84 12.09
C GLN A 44 16.66 -8.89 13.25
N THR A 45 16.46 -7.82 13.97
CA THR A 45 15.51 -7.72 15.08
C THR A 45 14.07 -8.02 14.65
N ILE A 46 13.62 -7.48 13.51
CA ILE A 46 12.27 -7.77 13.00
C ILE A 46 12.12 -9.26 12.70
N TYR A 47 13.13 -9.86 12.08
CA TYR A 47 13.07 -11.27 11.71
C TYR A 47 13.04 -12.20 12.92
N GLU A 48 13.78 -11.88 13.98
CA GLU A 48 13.91 -12.72 15.17
C GLU A 48 12.77 -12.52 16.18
N GLU A 49 12.27 -11.29 16.33
CA GLU A 49 11.38 -10.94 17.44
C GLU A 49 9.93 -10.66 17.02
N VAL A 50 9.68 -10.24 15.77
CA VAL A 50 8.34 -9.88 15.32
C VAL A 50 7.71 -11.04 14.56
N LYS A 51 6.61 -11.57 15.03
CA LYS A 51 5.87 -12.66 14.37
C LYS A 51 4.84 -12.15 13.37
N GLY A 52 4.24 -11.02 13.64
CA GLY A 52 3.22 -10.42 12.79
C GLY A 52 2.84 -9.03 13.25
N VAL A 53 2.05 -8.38 12.43
CA VAL A 53 1.52 -7.03 12.66
C VAL A 53 0.01 -7.09 12.49
N CYS A 54 -0.69 -6.45 13.41
CA CYS A 54 -2.13 -6.29 13.35
C CYS A 54 -2.47 -4.81 13.52
N ILE A 55 -3.36 -4.29 12.71
CA ILE A 55 -3.92 -2.95 12.88
C ILE A 55 -5.44 -3.01 12.93
N ASP A 56 -6.02 -2.23 13.84
CA ASP A 56 -7.43 -1.92 13.85
C ASP A 56 -7.62 -0.55 13.18
N ALA A 57 -8.44 -0.48 12.14
CA ALA A 57 -8.66 0.72 11.38
C ALA A 57 -10.13 0.88 10.98
N PHE A 58 -10.56 2.13 10.80
CA PHE A 58 -11.82 2.44 10.14
C PHE A 58 -11.55 2.76 8.67
N VAL A 59 -12.13 1.97 7.78
CA VAL A 59 -11.98 2.16 6.33
C VAL A 59 -13.37 2.27 5.72
N CYS A 60 -13.68 3.40 5.08
CA CYS A 60 -15.00 3.67 4.50
C CYS A 60 -16.16 3.43 5.47
N GLY A 61 -15.99 3.80 6.74
CA GLY A 61 -17.00 3.65 7.78
C GLY A 61 -17.12 2.24 8.38
N GLN A 62 -16.30 1.30 7.97
CA GLN A 62 -16.26 -0.06 8.52
C GLN A 62 -15.04 -0.25 9.40
N ARG A 63 -15.22 -0.89 10.55
CA ARG A 63 -14.10 -1.31 11.40
C ARG A 63 -13.51 -2.59 10.85
N LEU A 64 -12.21 -2.54 10.56
CA LEU A 64 -11.44 -3.67 10.06
C LEU A 64 -10.27 -3.95 10.97
N GLN A 65 -10.04 -5.22 11.25
CA GLN A 65 -8.79 -5.71 11.82
C GLN A 65 -7.97 -6.34 10.69
N ILE A 66 -6.80 -5.79 10.41
CA ILE A 66 -5.95 -6.20 9.30
C ILE A 66 -4.67 -6.79 9.89
N GLU A 67 -4.40 -8.06 9.59
CA GLU A 67 -3.26 -8.80 10.13
C GLU A 67 -2.37 -9.33 9.00
N ARG A 68 -1.06 -9.27 9.20
CA ARG A 68 -0.08 -9.91 8.33
C ARG A 68 1.06 -10.51 9.14
N LYS A 69 1.29 -11.81 9.00
CA LYS A 69 2.46 -12.50 9.61
C LYS A 69 3.73 -12.12 8.86
N ILE A 70 4.85 -12.02 9.58
CA ILE A 70 6.15 -11.76 8.97
C ILE A 70 6.46 -12.85 7.95
N SER A 71 7.03 -12.44 6.80
CA SER A 71 7.33 -13.32 5.66
C SER A 71 6.12 -13.96 4.96
N SER A 72 4.90 -13.55 5.30
CA SER A 72 3.69 -14.00 4.60
C SER A 72 3.35 -13.09 3.41
N ASN A 73 2.89 -13.69 2.31
CA ASN A 73 2.25 -12.96 1.22
C ASN A 73 0.72 -12.87 1.39
N MET A 74 0.18 -13.34 2.53
CA MET A 74 -1.24 -13.29 2.83
C MET A 74 -1.51 -12.21 3.87
N ILE A 75 -2.56 -11.43 3.63
CA ILE A 75 -3.14 -10.47 4.55
C ILE A 75 -4.51 -10.98 4.96
N THR A 76 -4.74 -11.10 6.25
CA THR A 76 -6.03 -11.48 6.82
C THR A 76 -6.77 -10.21 7.22
N VAL A 77 -7.99 -10.08 6.79
CA VAL A 77 -8.89 -8.98 7.15
C VAL A 77 -10.09 -9.55 7.85
N LYS A 78 -10.37 -9.05 9.04
CA LYS A 78 -11.56 -9.38 9.82
C LYS A 78 -12.42 -8.14 9.95
N ASP A 79 -13.67 -8.25 9.53
CA ASP A 79 -14.71 -7.29 9.85
C ASP A 79 -15.61 -7.81 10.99
N GLU A 80 -16.76 -7.18 11.22
CA GLU A 80 -17.69 -7.58 12.30
C GLU A 80 -18.31 -8.96 12.08
N ARG A 81 -18.31 -9.49 10.86
CA ARG A 81 -19.04 -10.70 10.45
C ARG A 81 -18.15 -11.82 10.00
N ASP A 82 -17.14 -11.48 9.21
CA ASP A 82 -16.37 -12.46 8.42
C ASP A 82 -14.85 -12.25 8.54
N VAL A 83 -14.12 -13.28 8.18
CA VAL A 83 -12.66 -13.27 8.09
C VAL A 83 -12.26 -13.63 6.64
N PHE A 84 -11.54 -12.74 6.00
CA PHE A 84 -11.07 -12.90 4.64
C PHE A 84 -9.56 -12.99 4.59
N SER A 85 -9.03 -13.64 3.56
CA SER A 85 -7.59 -13.69 3.32
C SER A 85 -7.30 -13.32 1.87
N PHE A 86 -6.40 -12.36 1.68
CA PHE A 86 -6.03 -11.80 0.40
C PHE A 86 -4.53 -11.92 0.14
N LEU A 87 -4.13 -11.94 -1.12
CA LEU A 87 -2.73 -11.77 -1.47
C LEU A 87 -2.32 -10.30 -1.24
N ALA A 88 -1.18 -10.09 -0.58
CA ALA A 88 -0.58 -8.76 -0.44
C ALA A 88 -0.10 -8.23 -1.80
N LYS A 89 0.48 -9.13 -2.61
CA LYS A 89 0.91 -8.89 -3.98
C LYS A 89 0.59 -10.11 -4.83
N GLY A 90 0.18 -9.90 -6.06
CA GLY A 90 -0.07 -10.97 -7.01
C GLY A 90 -0.60 -10.43 -8.34
N ASP A 91 -0.50 -11.24 -9.38
CA ASP A 91 -1.25 -11.01 -10.61
C ASP A 91 -2.72 -11.33 -10.34
N SER A 92 -3.59 -10.37 -10.62
CA SER A 92 -5.04 -10.43 -10.40
C SER A 92 -5.77 -11.51 -11.21
N THR A 93 -5.03 -12.30 -11.96
CA THR A 93 -5.59 -13.35 -12.84
C THR A 93 -6.04 -14.60 -12.09
N SER A 94 -5.55 -14.85 -10.88
CA SER A 94 -5.83 -16.10 -10.17
C SER A 94 -6.42 -15.95 -8.76
N ARG A 95 -6.17 -14.83 -8.08
CA ARG A 95 -6.70 -14.60 -6.72
C ARG A 95 -6.92 -13.10 -6.48
N VAL A 96 -7.96 -12.80 -5.70
CA VAL A 96 -8.26 -11.43 -5.26
C VAL A 96 -7.11 -10.92 -4.37
N THR A 97 -6.58 -9.76 -4.69
CA THR A 97 -5.54 -9.10 -3.90
C THR A 97 -6.16 -8.22 -2.81
N PHE A 98 -5.37 -7.87 -1.81
CA PHE A 98 -5.77 -6.90 -0.79
C PHE A 98 -6.11 -5.53 -1.40
N SER A 99 -5.40 -5.12 -2.45
CA SER A 99 -5.73 -3.90 -3.20
C SER A 99 -7.12 -3.99 -3.86
N ASP A 100 -7.47 -5.11 -4.46
CA ASP A 100 -8.80 -5.31 -5.07
C ASP A 100 -9.92 -5.21 -4.03
N TYR A 101 -9.68 -5.75 -2.83
CA TYR A 101 -10.62 -5.64 -1.73
C TYR A 101 -10.82 -4.18 -1.30
N LEU A 102 -9.73 -3.42 -1.13
CA LEU A 102 -9.80 -2.00 -0.76
C LEU A 102 -10.48 -1.15 -1.85
N TYR A 103 -10.19 -1.39 -3.12
CA TYR A 103 -10.90 -0.74 -4.24
C TYR A 103 -12.42 -0.99 -4.16
N LYS A 104 -12.81 -2.26 -3.96
CA LYS A 104 -14.21 -2.63 -3.81
C LYS A 104 -14.87 -1.94 -2.61
N LEU A 105 -14.18 -1.90 -1.46
CA LEU A 105 -14.67 -1.28 -0.25
C LEU A 105 -14.86 0.23 -0.43
N ALA A 106 -13.95 0.89 -1.14
CA ALA A 106 -14.02 2.31 -1.47
C ALA A 106 -15.01 2.64 -2.61
N GLY A 107 -15.65 1.64 -3.21
CA GLY A 107 -16.52 1.84 -4.38
C GLY A 107 -15.78 2.31 -5.63
N LEU A 108 -14.46 2.08 -5.69
CA LEU A 108 -13.61 2.47 -6.80
C LEU A 108 -13.43 1.30 -7.77
N LYS A 109 -13.30 1.63 -9.06
CA LYS A 109 -12.87 0.65 -10.06
C LYS A 109 -11.34 0.47 -9.97
N PRO A 110 -10.82 -0.75 -10.16
CA PRO A 110 -9.39 -0.97 -10.28
C PRO A 110 -8.80 -0.13 -11.42
N ILE A 111 -7.68 0.52 -11.16
CA ILE A 111 -7.00 1.36 -12.12
C ILE A 111 -5.94 0.53 -12.81
N GLU A 112 -5.94 0.52 -14.14
CA GLU A 112 -4.94 -0.15 -14.97
C GLU A 112 -4.14 0.87 -15.75
N MET A 113 -2.84 0.66 -15.84
CA MET A 113 -1.94 1.49 -16.63
C MET A 113 -1.12 0.63 -17.58
N LEU A 114 -0.78 1.17 -18.74
CA LEU A 114 0.10 0.51 -19.68
C LEU A 114 1.56 0.62 -19.21
N ARG A 115 2.28 -0.49 -19.21
CA ARG A 115 3.69 -0.53 -18.84
C ARG A 115 4.57 -0.18 -20.03
N GLY A 116 4.85 1.11 -20.24
CA GLY A 116 5.71 1.60 -21.31
C GLY A 116 5.16 1.24 -22.71
N LYS A 117 6.05 0.81 -23.62
CA LYS A 117 5.66 0.34 -24.98
C LYS A 117 5.05 -1.07 -24.99
N SER A 118 4.92 -1.71 -23.85
CA SER A 118 4.30 -3.04 -23.73
C SER A 118 2.78 -2.88 -23.68
N SER A 119 2.06 -3.64 -24.49
CA SER A 119 0.58 -3.72 -24.45
C SER A 119 0.02 -4.37 -23.18
N LYS A 120 0.90 -4.80 -22.26
CA LYS A 120 0.47 -5.44 -21.01
C LYS A 120 0.05 -4.37 -19.99
N ALA A 121 -1.24 -4.34 -19.69
CA ALA A 121 -1.78 -3.50 -18.61
C ALA A 121 -1.28 -4.02 -17.25
N VAL A 122 -0.88 -3.10 -16.39
CA VAL A 122 -0.48 -3.36 -15.00
C VAL A 122 -1.43 -2.62 -14.09
N ARG A 123 -1.99 -3.33 -13.11
CA ARG A 123 -2.91 -2.73 -12.16
C ARG A 123 -2.14 -1.86 -11.16
N VAL A 124 -2.64 -0.65 -10.91
CA VAL A 124 -2.17 0.20 -9.82
C VAL A 124 -2.62 -0.41 -8.51
N SER A 125 -1.69 -0.72 -7.63
CA SER A 125 -1.98 -1.32 -6.33
C SER A 125 -2.23 -0.26 -5.27
N PHE A 126 -2.91 -0.61 -4.18
CA PHE A 126 -3.04 0.27 -3.00
C PHE A 126 -1.66 0.72 -2.47
N ALA A 127 -0.66 -0.13 -2.59
CA ALA A 127 0.71 0.19 -2.25
C ALA A 127 1.27 1.43 -2.99
N ASN A 128 0.79 1.72 -4.20
CA ASN A 128 1.18 2.93 -4.94
C ASN A 128 0.54 4.20 -4.36
N PHE A 129 -0.66 4.10 -3.80
CA PHE A 129 -1.28 5.24 -3.08
C PHE A 129 -0.53 5.56 -1.79
N MET A 130 0.05 4.57 -1.13
CA MET A 130 0.86 4.78 0.07
C MET A 130 2.10 5.64 -0.18
N TRP A 131 2.59 5.75 -1.43
CA TRP A 131 3.68 6.67 -1.76
C TRP A 131 3.32 8.15 -1.53
N PHE A 132 2.03 8.48 -1.52
CA PHE A 132 1.52 9.82 -1.25
C PHE A 132 1.11 10.02 0.23
N ALA A 133 0.87 8.93 0.93
CA ALA A 133 0.45 8.96 2.34
C ALA A 133 1.62 8.77 3.31
N TYR A 134 2.71 8.12 2.88
CA TYR A 134 3.86 7.82 3.72
C TYR A 134 5.14 8.41 3.12
N LEU A 135 5.67 9.43 3.78
CA LEU A 135 6.92 10.08 3.42
C LEU A 135 8.05 9.57 4.32
N ARG A 136 9.02 8.92 3.72
CA ARG A 136 10.22 8.47 4.42
C ARG A 136 11.21 9.63 4.54
N GLN A 137 11.90 9.69 5.68
CA GLN A 137 12.87 10.76 5.94
C GLN A 137 14.02 10.78 4.91
N ASP A 138 14.45 9.61 4.45
CA ASP A 138 15.53 9.46 3.46
C ASP A 138 15.07 9.71 2.01
N GLU A 139 13.78 9.88 1.77
CA GLU A 139 13.19 10.10 0.45
C GLU A 139 12.73 11.55 0.23
N LEU A 140 12.72 12.39 1.27
CA LEU A 140 12.20 13.76 1.19
C LEU A 140 12.98 14.66 0.20
N ASP A 141 14.29 14.45 0.09
CA ASP A 141 15.15 15.36 -0.69
C ASP A 141 15.22 15.02 -2.18
N ASN A 142 15.02 13.76 -2.58
CA ASN A 142 15.33 13.31 -3.94
C ASN A 142 14.23 12.51 -4.63
N THR A 143 13.26 11.97 -3.91
CA THR A 143 12.33 10.98 -4.47
C THR A 143 10.88 11.24 -4.10
N LEU A 144 10.55 12.48 -3.72
CA LEU A 144 9.20 12.86 -3.31
C LEU A 144 8.15 12.38 -4.33
N PHE A 145 7.24 11.55 -3.87
CA PHE A 145 6.18 10.93 -4.67
C PHE A 145 6.66 10.14 -5.89
N TYR A 146 7.96 9.85 -6.00
CA TYR A 146 8.56 9.15 -7.15
C TYR A 146 8.31 9.83 -8.52
N LEU A 147 8.10 11.13 -8.54
CA LEU A 147 7.88 11.90 -9.77
C LEU A 147 9.19 12.26 -10.49
N GLY A 148 10.33 12.17 -9.81
CA GLY A 148 11.65 12.50 -10.35
C GLY A 148 12.17 11.49 -11.39
N GLU A 149 13.07 11.93 -12.26
CA GLU A 149 13.66 11.11 -13.34
C GLU A 149 14.50 9.94 -12.80
N GLN A 150 15.02 10.05 -11.59
CA GLN A 150 15.88 9.04 -10.95
C GLN A 150 15.12 7.76 -10.54
N ASN A 151 13.79 7.78 -10.53
CA ASN A 151 12.97 6.72 -9.93
C ASN A 151 12.61 5.55 -10.86
N GLY A 152 13.10 5.57 -12.07
CA GLY A 152 12.75 4.59 -13.10
C GLY A 152 11.33 4.78 -13.64
N ASN A 153 11.14 4.43 -14.90
CA ASN A 153 9.92 4.75 -15.65
C ASN A 153 8.64 4.22 -15.01
N PHE A 154 8.67 3.01 -14.43
CA PHE A 154 7.48 2.40 -13.83
C PHE A 154 6.94 3.21 -12.63
N LYS A 155 7.82 3.58 -11.69
CA LYS A 155 7.40 4.34 -10.50
C LYS A 155 6.86 5.72 -10.92
N LYS A 156 7.51 6.40 -11.83
CA LYS A 156 7.09 7.70 -12.36
C LYS A 156 5.70 7.62 -13.01
N TYR A 157 5.46 6.63 -13.86
CA TYR A 157 4.15 6.45 -14.50
C TYR A 157 3.07 6.12 -13.47
N ALA A 158 3.33 5.17 -12.55
CA ALA A 158 2.38 4.82 -11.52
C ALA A 158 2.03 6.01 -10.61
N SER A 159 3.01 6.83 -10.22
CA SER A 159 2.78 8.04 -9.44
C SER A 159 1.94 9.07 -10.18
N ASN A 160 2.21 9.31 -11.46
CA ASN A 160 1.39 10.21 -12.27
C ASN A 160 -0.07 9.72 -12.35
N TYR A 161 -0.30 8.42 -12.51
CA TYR A 161 -1.65 7.85 -12.50
C TYR A 161 -2.35 8.05 -11.16
N VAL A 162 -1.68 7.76 -10.05
CA VAL A 162 -2.24 7.97 -8.70
C VAL A 162 -2.55 9.46 -8.48
N MET A 163 -1.67 10.37 -8.90
CA MET A 163 -1.91 11.80 -8.81
C MET A 163 -3.17 12.23 -9.57
N ARG A 164 -3.35 11.74 -10.80
CA ARG A 164 -4.55 12.03 -11.60
C ARG A 164 -5.84 11.50 -10.94
N VAL A 165 -5.77 10.35 -10.27
CA VAL A 165 -6.90 9.84 -9.48
C VAL A 165 -7.26 10.80 -8.36
N PHE A 166 -6.27 11.30 -7.61
CA PHE A 166 -6.51 12.29 -6.57
C PHE A 166 -7.08 13.61 -7.12
N LEU A 167 -6.68 14.01 -8.32
CA LEU A 167 -7.19 15.20 -8.99
C LEU A 167 -8.53 14.98 -9.71
N ASN A 168 -9.10 13.78 -9.58
CA ASN A 168 -10.36 13.38 -10.24
C ASN A 168 -10.34 13.47 -11.79
N GLU A 169 -9.16 13.34 -12.39
CA GLU A 169 -8.93 13.33 -13.85
C GLU A 169 -9.14 11.92 -14.46
N SER A 170 -9.75 11.00 -13.75
CA SER A 170 -9.91 9.59 -14.14
C SER A 170 -10.68 9.40 -15.46
N LYS A 171 -11.60 10.32 -15.80
CA LYS A 171 -12.36 10.26 -17.06
C LYS A 171 -11.52 10.58 -18.30
N GLU A 172 -10.45 11.35 -18.15
CA GLU A 172 -9.52 11.64 -19.25
C GLU A 172 -8.56 10.48 -19.51
N ILE A 173 -8.16 9.78 -18.42
CA ILE A 173 -7.29 8.60 -18.53
C ILE A 173 -7.97 7.49 -19.36
N GLU A 174 -9.27 7.24 -19.15
CA GLU A 174 -10.00 6.26 -19.97
C GLU A 174 -10.01 6.64 -21.45
N LYS A 175 -10.13 7.92 -21.78
CA LYS A 175 -10.10 8.41 -23.17
C LYS A 175 -8.72 8.30 -23.81
N GLU A 176 -7.65 8.62 -23.08
CA GLU A 176 -6.27 8.49 -23.56
C GLU A 176 -5.91 7.03 -23.83
N ILE A 177 -6.27 6.11 -22.93
CA ILE A 177 -6.05 4.66 -23.11
C ILE A 177 -6.80 4.15 -24.35
N VAL A 178 -8.07 4.52 -24.51
CA VAL A 178 -8.87 4.12 -25.68
C VAL A 178 -8.30 4.71 -26.97
N GLN A 179 -7.78 5.94 -26.95
CA GLN A 179 -7.15 6.54 -28.13
C GLN A 179 -5.80 5.89 -28.49
N GLU A 180 -5.01 5.45 -27.49
CA GLU A 180 -3.77 4.73 -27.76
C GLU A 180 -4.03 3.31 -28.28
N ILE A 181 -5.02 2.61 -27.76
CA ILE A 181 -5.42 1.29 -28.26
C ILE A 181 -5.92 1.36 -29.71
N ASN A 182 -6.64 2.41 -30.07
CA ASN A 182 -7.17 2.59 -31.43
C ASN A 182 -6.11 3.07 -32.46
N LYS A 183 -4.87 3.37 -32.03
CA LYS A 183 -3.75 3.72 -32.90
C LYS A 183 -2.87 2.52 -33.29
N ILE A 184 -3.15 1.36 -32.75
CA ILE A 184 -2.48 0.07 -33.03
C ILE A 184 -3.32 -0.72 -34.02
#